data_6de5766af8f6f7764e25d662611252c7
#
_entry.id   6de5766af8f6f7764e25d662611252c7
#
_cell.length_a   1.000
_cell.length_b   1.000
_cell.length_c   1.000
_cell.angle_alpha   90.00
_cell.angle_beta   90.00
_cell.angle_gamma   90.00
#
_symmetry.space_group_name_H-M   'P 1'
#
loop_
_entity.id
_entity.type
_entity.pdbx_description
1 polymer ?
#
loop_
_entity_poly.entity_id
_entity_poly.type
_entity_poly.pdbx_seq_one_letter_code
_entity_poly.pdbx_strand_id
1 'polypeptide(L)'
;MAFGIKAQKYLPDALSEAFTKRVCSKIGQSRKYENKLRFAKTYKIKWQDALKCKNAPNLESCIRKFSTLDDLFSREISPNLTKPASTQKDVLVSPAECYARKAHATKSFEIKGAKYTLKQFLDKEDVPEKSTIFVFRLAPEQYHRIHSPMETSVKSVKSVGGTYKSVNPIILNDLPVLQQNYRKIIEFENGIIMVAVGATCVGSVNLSVKPGSKVKHGDDIGAFSFGGSCIVLVVPYKIKDVNKKLSTNEKLISPGEFICSITN
;
A
#
# COMPACT_ATOMS: atom_id res chain seq x y z
N MET A 1 -10.56 -0.96 21.35
CA MET A 1 -11.88 -1.44 20.93
C MET A 1 -11.88 -1.46 19.41
N ALA A 2 -11.76 -2.63 18.82
CA ALA A 2 -11.95 -2.77 17.37
C ALA A 2 -13.46 -2.74 17.13
N PHE A 3 -13.98 -1.72 16.46
CA PHE A 3 -15.27 -1.83 15.79
C PHE A 3 -15.22 -3.11 14.97
N GLY A 4 -16.16 -4.02 15.20
CA GLY A 4 -16.22 -5.26 14.44
C GLY A 4 -16.16 -4.94 12.94
N ILE A 5 -15.40 -5.71 12.17
CA ILE A 5 -15.16 -5.44 10.73
C ILE A 5 -16.47 -5.19 9.97
N LYS A 6 -17.53 -5.92 10.32
CA LYS A 6 -18.86 -5.75 9.74
C LYS A 6 -19.49 -4.39 10.07
N ALA A 7 -19.28 -3.87 11.27
CA ALA A 7 -19.81 -2.55 11.68
C ALA A 7 -19.12 -1.39 10.93
N GLN A 8 -17.86 -1.55 10.53
CA GLN A 8 -17.15 -0.54 9.73
C GLN A 8 -17.75 -0.33 8.33
N LYS A 9 -18.49 -1.32 7.80
CA LYS A 9 -19.19 -1.22 6.52
C LYS A 9 -20.28 -0.12 6.54
N TYR A 10 -20.94 0.04 7.68
CA TYR A 10 -22.07 0.95 7.85
C TYR A 10 -21.69 2.26 8.56
N LEU A 11 -20.40 2.46 8.87
CA LEU A 11 -19.94 3.69 9.52
C LEU A 11 -20.09 4.88 8.56
N PRO A 12 -20.80 5.97 8.93
CA PRO A 12 -20.86 7.19 8.13
C PRO A 12 -19.47 7.73 7.83
N ASP A 13 -19.28 8.30 6.64
CA ASP A 13 -17.98 8.75 6.14
C ASP A 13 -17.31 9.77 7.09
N ALA A 14 -18.08 10.76 7.57
CA ALA A 14 -17.60 11.76 8.54
C ALA A 14 -17.11 11.13 9.85
N LEU A 15 -17.80 10.09 10.34
CA LEU A 15 -17.38 9.37 11.55
C LEU A 15 -16.14 8.52 11.29
N SER A 16 -16.05 7.89 10.13
CA SER A 16 -14.85 7.13 9.70
C SER A 16 -13.62 8.03 9.62
N GLU A 17 -13.78 9.23 9.06
CA GLU A 17 -12.72 10.24 8.97
C GLU A 17 -12.32 10.76 10.36
N ALA A 18 -13.29 11.18 11.17
CA ALA A 18 -13.03 11.69 12.53
C ALA A 18 -12.35 10.63 13.41
N PHE A 19 -12.80 9.37 13.32
CA PHE A 19 -12.19 8.25 14.04
C PHE A 19 -10.73 8.05 13.61
N THR A 20 -10.46 7.99 12.30
CA THR A 20 -9.11 7.80 11.78
C THR A 20 -8.19 8.96 12.16
N LYS A 21 -8.60 10.20 11.91
CA LYS A 21 -7.76 11.38 12.18
C LYS A 21 -7.54 11.66 13.66
N ARG A 22 -8.55 11.42 14.52
CA ARG A 22 -8.46 11.77 15.95
C ARG A 22 -8.04 10.61 16.85
N VAL A 23 -8.57 9.41 16.62
CA VAL A 23 -8.33 8.25 17.49
C VAL A 23 -7.12 7.47 17.01
N CYS A 24 -7.13 7.06 15.75
CA CYS A 24 -6.07 6.20 15.23
C CYS A 24 -4.73 6.93 15.11
N SER A 25 -4.73 8.21 14.76
CA SER A 25 -3.51 9.02 14.76
C SER A 25 -2.88 9.06 16.16
N LYS A 26 -3.69 9.26 17.21
CA LYS A 26 -3.20 9.21 18.59
C LYS A 26 -2.65 7.83 18.97
N ILE A 27 -3.25 6.75 18.48
CA ILE A 27 -2.75 5.38 18.67
C ILE A 27 -1.40 5.21 17.97
N GLY A 28 -1.26 5.62 16.72
CA GLY A 28 -0.01 5.58 15.95
C GLY A 28 1.11 6.39 16.64
N GLN A 29 0.78 7.55 17.16
CA GLN A 29 1.72 8.41 17.91
C GLN A 29 2.02 7.92 19.33
N SER A 30 1.44 6.80 19.77
CA SER A 30 1.70 6.25 21.10
C SER A 30 3.17 5.89 21.30
N ARG A 31 3.77 6.49 22.33
CA ARG A 31 5.13 6.17 22.79
C ARG A 31 5.17 5.04 23.82
N LYS A 32 3.99 4.58 24.27
CA LYS A 32 3.89 3.54 25.32
C LYS A 32 4.49 2.23 24.80
N TYR A 33 5.43 1.68 25.56
CA TYR A 33 6.10 0.43 25.25
C TYR A 33 5.10 -0.72 25.10
N GLU A 34 4.13 -0.80 26.01
CA GLU A 34 3.12 -1.86 26.06
C GLU A 34 2.26 -1.89 24.79
N ASN A 35 1.92 -0.72 24.22
CA ASN A 35 1.15 -0.64 22.98
C ASN A 35 1.96 -1.19 21.79
N LYS A 36 3.23 -0.84 21.70
CA LYS A 36 4.13 -1.33 20.64
C LYS A 36 4.37 -2.84 20.79
N LEU A 37 4.62 -3.32 21.99
CA LEU A 37 4.85 -4.73 22.27
C LEU A 37 3.59 -5.56 21.99
N ARG A 38 2.42 -5.09 22.45
CA ARG A 38 1.13 -5.73 22.18
C ARG A 38 0.87 -5.82 20.66
N PHE A 39 1.09 -4.75 19.92
CA PHE A 39 0.98 -4.74 18.48
C PHE A 39 1.89 -5.80 17.84
N ALA A 40 3.18 -5.78 18.17
CA ALA A 40 4.16 -6.70 17.62
C ALA A 40 3.82 -8.17 17.92
N LYS A 41 3.34 -8.50 19.13
CA LYS A 41 2.93 -9.85 19.51
C LYS A 41 1.62 -10.26 18.83
N THR A 42 0.62 -9.37 18.79
CA THR A 42 -0.70 -9.66 18.20
C THR A 42 -0.59 -9.95 16.70
N TYR A 43 0.19 -9.16 15.98
CA TYR A 43 0.36 -9.28 14.53
C TYR A 43 1.61 -10.07 14.14
N LYS A 44 2.33 -10.66 15.09
CA LYS A 44 3.52 -11.50 14.85
C LYS A 44 4.54 -10.81 13.93
N ILE A 45 4.84 -9.54 14.23
CA ILE A 45 5.75 -8.72 13.43
C ILE A 45 7.11 -9.41 13.30
N LYS A 46 7.62 -9.52 12.07
CA LYS A 46 8.98 -10.00 11.78
C LYS A 46 9.99 -8.93 12.17
N TRP A 47 10.23 -8.79 13.48
CA TRP A 47 11.07 -7.74 14.03
C TRP A 47 12.55 -7.92 13.69
N GLN A 48 12.99 -9.17 13.43
CA GLN A 48 14.37 -9.48 13.04
C GLN A 48 14.77 -8.81 11.73
N ASP A 49 13.80 -8.59 10.84
CA ASP A 49 14.02 -7.96 9.54
C ASP A 49 14.25 -6.44 9.65
N ALA A 50 13.81 -5.82 10.76
CA ALA A 50 13.88 -4.39 10.96
C ALA A 50 15.32 -3.91 11.21
N LEU A 51 15.77 -2.87 10.48
CA LEU A 51 17.12 -2.31 10.62
C LEU A 51 17.44 -1.85 12.05
N LYS A 52 16.49 -1.19 12.70
CA LYS A 52 16.65 -0.78 14.11
C LYS A 52 16.83 -1.97 15.07
N CYS A 53 16.40 -3.16 14.66
CA CYS A 53 16.50 -4.37 15.49
C CYS A 53 17.76 -5.20 15.25
N LYS A 54 18.60 -4.78 14.31
CA LYS A 54 19.91 -5.41 14.12
C LYS A 54 20.63 -5.52 15.47
N ASN A 55 21.08 -6.72 15.81
CA ASN A 55 21.73 -7.06 17.10
C ASN A 55 20.81 -6.94 18.33
N ALA A 56 19.49 -6.88 18.20
CA ALA A 56 18.59 -7.01 19.33
C ALA A 56 18.49 -8.49 19.75
N PRO A 57 18.70 -8.83 21.03
CA PRO A 57 18.68 -10.23 21.46
C PRO A 57 17.26 -10.83 21.50
N ASN A 58 16.24 -10.00 21.59
CA ASN A 58 14.84 -10.43 21.66
C ASN A 58 13.88 -9.32 21.18
N LEU A 59 12.59 -9.67 21.07
CA LEU A 59 11.54 -8.74 20.66
C LEU A 59 11.46 -7.51 21.58
N GLU A 60 11.51 -7.72 22.88
CA GLU A 60 11.38 -6.66 23.89
C GLU A 60 12.47 -5.60 23.73
N SER A 61 13.71 -6.01 23.51
CA SER A 61 14.85 -5.11 23.25
C SER A 61 14.69 -4.38 21.92
N CYS A 62 14.20 -5.05 20.90
CA CYS A 62 13.93 -4.45 19.61
C CYS A 62 12.85 -3.36 19.72
N ILE A 63 11.73 -3.64 20.38
CA ILE A 63 10.58 -2.72 20.47
C ILE A 63 10.95 -1.42 21.20
N ARG A 64 11.89 -1.44 22.13
CA ARG A 64 12.40 -0.24 22.82
C ARG A 64 13.11 0.75 21.90
N LYS A 65 13.64 0.29 20.76
CA LYS A 65 14.34 1.11 19.76
C LYS A 65 13.40 1.97 18.91
N PHE A 66 12.11 1.71 18.93
CA PHE A 66 11.11 2.51 18.20
C PHE A 66 10.52 3.59 19.12
N SER A 67 10.44 4.82 18.62
CA SER A 67 9.90 5.96 19.39
C SER A 67 8.38 5.87 19.54
N THR A 68 7.68 5.54 18.48
CA THR A 68 6.21 5.46 18.45
C THR A 68 5.76 4.14 17.85
N LEU A 69 4.45 3.85 17.95
CA LEU A 69 3.85 2.72 17.24
C LEU A 69 3.92 2.91 15.71
N ASP A 70 3.80 4.14 15.24
CA ASP A 70 3.90 4.48 13.82
C ASP A 70 5.32 4.23 13.28
N ASP A 71 6.34 4.56 14.08
CA ASP A 71 7.75 4.25 13.78
C ASP A 71 8.01 2.74 13.66
N LEU A 72 7.36 1.92 14.51
CA LEU A 72 7.40 0.46 14.39
C LEU A 72 6.62 -0.04 13.15
N PHE A 73 5.49 0.56 12.85
CA PHE A 73 4.63 0.18 11.74
C PHE A 73 5.30 0.46 10.38
N SER A 74 5.87 1.65 10.21
CA SER A 74 6.62 2.08 9.02
C SER A 74 8.11 1.76 9.07
N ARG A 75 8.50 0.77 9.87
CA ARG A 75 9.88 0.34 10.08
C ARG A 75 10.64 0.12 8.78
N GLU A 76 11.90 0.47 8.75
CA GLU A 76 12.81 0.07 7.69
C GLU A 76 13.28 -1.38 7.90
N ILE A 77 13.42 -2.14 6.82
CA ILE A 77 13.93 -3.51 6.83
C ILE A 77 15.25 -3.60 6.08
N SER A 78 15.94 -4.72 6.23
CA SER A 78 17.23 -4.94 5.55
C SER A 78 17.09 -4.74 4.03
N PRO A 79 17.99 -3.98 3.38
CA PRO A 79 17.96 -3.74 1.94
C PRO A 79 17.97 -5.03 1.10
N ASN A 80 18.54 -6.11 1.62
CA ASN A 80 18.52 -7.41 0.95
C ASN A 80 17.11 -7.97 0.78
N LEU A 81 16.18 -7.59 1.66
CA LEU A 81 14.77 -8.04 1.62
C LEU A 81 13.89 -7.20 0.67
N THR A 82 14.41 -6.06 0.22
CA THR A 82 13.71 -5.17 -0.72
C THR A 82 14.43 -5.10 -2.07
N LYS A 83 15.49 -5.91 -2.25
CA LYS A 83 16.26 -5.93 -3.49
C LYS A 83 15.36 -6.29 -4.67
N PRO A 84 15.34 -5.48 -5.74
CA PRO A 84 14.52 -5.75 -6.90
C PRO A 84 15.00 -7.02 -7.65
N ALA A 85 14.05 -7.84 -8.06
CA ALA A 85 14.31 -9.06 -8.84
C ALA A 85 14.88 -8.76 -10.24
N SER A 86 14.64 -7.55 -10.75
CA SER A 86 15.16 -7.06 -12.02
C SER A 86 15.30 -5.54 -11.99
N THR A 87 16.23 -5.03 -12.78
CA THR A 87 16.41 -3.59 -13.05
C THR A 87 16.22 -3.27 -14.54
N GLN A 88 15.68 -4.21 -15.31
CA GLN A 88 15.36 -3.99 -16.72
C GLN A 88 14.22 -3.00 -16.86
N LYS A 89 14.29 -2.10 -17.84
CA LYS A 89 13.35 -0.97 -18.02
C LYS A 89 11.90 -1.40 -18.28
N ASP A 90 11.71 -2.59 -18.87
CA ASP A 90 10.41 -3.16 -19.20
C ASP A 90 9.85 -4.06 -18.09
N VAL A 91 10.52 -4.18 -16.95
CA VAL A 91 10.11 -5.03 -15.83
C VAL A 91 9.54 -4.20 -14.70
N LEU A 92 8.40 -4.63 -14.16
CA LEU A 92 7.84 -4.09 -12.92
C LEU A 92 8.09 -5.06 -11.75
N VAL A 93 8.44 -4.48 -10.60
CA VAL A 93 8.64 -5.20 -9.34
C VAL A 93 7.62 -4.77 -8.29
N SER A 94 7.41 -5.61 -7.28
CA SER A 94 6.45 -5.35 -6.21
C SER A 94 6.83 -4.11 -5.40
N PRO A 95 5.87 -3.17 -5.23
CA PRO A 95 6.09 -1.96 -4.45
C PRO A 95 6.05 -2.18 -2.93
N ALA A 96 5.70 -3.38 -2.45
CA ALA A 96 5.52 -3.65 -1.03
C ALA A 96 5.51 -5.15 -0.69
N GLU A 97 5.63 -5.49 0.60
CA GLU A 97 5.23 -6.79 1.13
C GLU A 97 3.69 -6.81 1.25
N CYS A 98 3.01 -7.68 0.50
CA CYS A 98 1.56 -7.57 0.38
C CYS A 98 0.89 -8.84 -0.15
N TYR A 99 -0.42 -8.90 0.02
CA TYR A 99 -1.27 -9.83 -0.73
C TYR A 99 -1.62 -9.19 -2.06
N ALA A 100 -1.11 -9.77 -3.15
CA ALA A 100 -1.24 -9.22 -4.49
C ALA A 100 -2.19 -10.03 -5.38
N ARG A 101 -2.88 -9.32 -6.29
CA ARG A 101 -3.75 -9.90 -7.31
C ARG A 101 -3.75 -9.05 -8.57
N LYS A 102 -4.14 -9.67 -9.69
CA LYS A 102 -4.29 -9.01 -10.99
C LYS A 102 -5.76 -8.89 -11.38
N ALA A 103 -6.12 -7.80 -12.02
CA ALA A 103 -7.39 -7.58 -12.70
C ALA A 103 -7.13 -6.85 -14.04
N HIS A 104 -8.08 -6.90 -14.94
CA HIS A 104 -8.06 -6.11 -16.18
C HIS A 104 -9.06 -4.96 -16.07
N ALA A 105 -8.72 -3.82 -16.64
CA ALA A 105 -9.59 -2.68 -16.77
C ALA A 105 -9.70 -2.25 -18.24
N THR A 106 -10.92 -1.91 -18.62
CA THR A 106 -11.18 -1.06 -19.77
C THR A 106 -11.46 0.36 -19.27
N LYS A 107 -12.72 0.79 -19.15
CA LYS A 107 -13.10 2.02 -18.46
C LYS A 107 -13.40 1.78 -16.97
N SER A 108 -13.57 0.51 -16.59
CA SER A 108 -13.85 0.05 -15.24
C SER A 108 -13.12 -1.27 -14.97
N PHE A 109 -12.94 -1.59 -13.69
CA PHE A 109 -12.38 -2.85 -13.23
C PHE A 109 -13.18 -3.35 -12.02
N GLU A 110 -13.06 -4.65 -11.77
CA GLU A 110 -13.74 -5.30 -10.66
C GLU A 110 -12.73 -5.93 -9.71
N ILE A 111 -12.96 -5.73 -8.42
CA ILE A 111 -12.22 -6.37 -7.34
C ILE A 111 -13.22 -7.04 -6.42
N LYS A 112 -13.27 -8.38 -6.47
CA LYS A 112 -14.12 -9.20 -5.59
C LYS A 112 -15.60 -8.77 -5.57
N GLY A 113 -16.18 -8.43 -6.73
CA GLY A 113 -17.59 -8.02 -6.86
C GLY A 113 -17.83 -6.50 -6.79
N ALA A 114 -16.94 -5.73 -6.18
CA ALA A 114 -17.05 -4.26 -6.22
C ALA A 114 -16.51 -3.71 -7.54
N LYS A 115 -17.32 -2.88 -8.22
CA LYS A 115 -16.97 -2.22 -9.48
C LYS A 115 -16.36 -0.85 -9.22
N TYR A 116 -15.27 -0.55 -9.93
CA TYR A 116 -14.53 0.70 -9.89
C TYR A 116 -14.45 1.30 -11.28
N THR A 117 -14.67 2.60 -11.43
CA THR A 117 -14.38 3.30 -12.68
C THR A 117 -12.99 3.92 -12.60
N LEU A 118 -12.19 3.84 -13.67
CA LEU A 118 -10.87 4.44 -13.69
C LEU A 118 -10.94 5.96 -13.51
N LYS A 119 -11.95 6.64 -14.09
CA LYS A 119 -12.17 8.08 -13.94
C LYS A 119 -12.30 8.47 -12.46
N GLN A 120 -13.20 7.85 -11.73
CA GLN A 120 -13.43 8.15 -10.30
C GLN A 120 -12.24 7.71 -9.45
N PHE A 121 -11.63 6.57 -9.77
CA PHE A 121 -10.49 6.04 -9.02
C PHE A 121 -9.24 6.92 -9.17
N LEU A 122 -8.97 7.41 -10.39
CA LEU A 122 -7.84 8.29 -10.69
C LEU A 122 -8.17 9.79 -10.56
N ASP A 123 -9.45 10.12 -10.34
CA ASP A 123 -9.94 11.50 -10.31
C ASP A 123 -9.44 12.28 -11.54
N LYS A 124 -9.65 11.71 -12.73
CA LYS A 124 -9.11 12.18 -14.00
C LYS A 124 -10.07 11.80 -15.14
N GLU A 125 -10.35 12.73 -16.05
CA GLU A 125 -11.24 12.47 -17.19
C GLU A 125 -10.58 11.62 -18.27
N ASP A 126 -9.34 11.95 -18.60
CA ASP A 126 -8.54 11.22 -19.57
C ASP A 126 -7.86 10.02 -18.89
N VAL A 127 -8.42 8.85 -19.09
CA VAL A 127 -7.94 7.58 -18.52
C VAL A 127 -7.56 6.60 -19.61
N PRO A 128 -6.60 5.70 -19.41
CA PRO A 128 -6.24 4.69 -20.38
C PRO A 128 -7.44 3.82 -20.74
N GLU A 129 -7.64 3.58 -22.04
CA GLU A 129 -8.75 2.74 -22.54
C GLU A 129 -8.63 1.29 -22.08
N LYS A 130 -7.41 0.78 -22.03
CA LYS A 130 -7.10 -0.59 -21.59
C LYS A 130 -5.93 -0.54 -20.63
N SER A 131 -6.05 -1.24 -19.51
CA SER A 131 -4.98 -1.34 -18.52
C SER A 131 -5.02 -2.69 -17.81
N THR A 132 -3.86 -3.12 -17.37
CA THR A 132 -3.77 -4.17 -16.34
C THR A 132 -3.69 -3.51 -14.98
N ILE A 133 -4.52 -3.97 -14.05
CA ILE A 133 -4.57 -3.48 -12.67
C ILE A 133 -3.91 -4.52 -11.77
N PHE A 134 -2.93 -4.08 -10.99
CA PHE A 134 -2.38 -4.88 -9.90
C PHE A 134 -2.80 -4.25 -8.57
N VAL A 135 -3.34 -5.05 -7.69
CA VAL A 135 -3.81 -4.63 -6.36
C VAL A 135 -2.95 -5.30 -5.31
N PHE A 136 -2.36 -4.50 -4.44
CA PHE A 136 -1.44 -4.89 -3.38
C PHE A 136 -2.03 -4.47 -2.05
N ARG A 137 -2.62 -5.40 -1.32
CA ARG A 137 -3.23 -5.15 -0.01
C ARG A 137 -2.23 -5.50 1.08
N LEU A 138 -1.90 -4.51 1.91
CA LEU A 138 -1.01 -4.69 3.05
C LEU A 138 -1.84 -4.98 4.30
N ALA A 139 -1.57 -6.11 4.93
CA ALA A 139 -2.14 -6.48 6.22
C ALA A 139 -1.26 -5.94 7.37
N PRO A 140 -1.79 -5.78 8.58
CA PRO A 140 -1.09 -5.08 9.68
C PRO A 140 0.28 -5.65 10.06
N GLU A 141 0.50 -6.94 9.83
CA GLU A 141 1.77 -7.63 10.11
C GLU A 141 2.88 -7.29 9.11
N GLN A 142 2.51 -6.83 7.92
CA GLN A 142 3.45 -6.66 6.82
C GLN A 142 4.28 -5.39 6.96
N TYR A 143 5.24 -5.27 6.08
CA TYR A 143 6.07 -4.07 5.91
C TYR A 143 5.29 -2.99 5.16
N HIS A 144 5.23 -1.76 5.71
CA HIS A 144 4.34 -0.71 5.23
C HIS A 144 5.05 0.48 4.54
N ARG A 145 6.29 0.30 4.09
CA ARG A 145 6.92 1.27 3.18
C ARG A 145 6.56 0.96 1.73
N ILE A 146 6.69 1.96 0.89
CA ILE A 146 6.29 1.94 -0.52
C ILE A 146 7.56 2.08 -1.36
N HIS A 147 7.73 1.18 -2.32
CA HIS A 147 8.88 1.19 -3.20
C HIS A 147 8.49 1.49 -4.64
N SER A 148 9.43 2.09 -5.40
CA SER A 148 9.21 2.28 -6.83
C SER A 148 9.16 0.94 -7.56
N PRO A 149 8.14 0.71 -8.41
CA PRO A 149 8.02 -0.54 -9.15
C PRO A 149 8.99 -0.63 -10.32
N MET A 150 9.59 0.49 -10.73
CA MET A 150 10.50 0.55 -11.89
C MET A 150 11.34 1.82 -11.87
N GLU A 151 12.34 1.88 -12.76
CA GLU A 151 13.10 3.09 -13.01
C GLU A 151 12.30 4.07 -13.89
N THR A 152 12.06 5.28 -13.37
CA THR A 152 11.28 6.32 -14.04
C THR A 152 11.44 7.67 -13.33
N SER A 153 10.68 8.68 -13.79
CA SER A 153 10.53 9.96 -13.10
C SER A 153 9.07 10.17 -12.69
N VAL A 154 8.86 10.84 -11.58
CA VAL A 154 7.54 11.23 -11.10
C VAL A 154 7.04 12.43 -11.90
N LYS A 155 5.92 12.28 -12.62
CA LYS A 155 5.27 13.35 -13.38
C LYS A 155 4.41 14.23 -12.49
N SER A 156 3.55 13.59 -11.67
CA SER A 156 2.66 14.33 -10.78
C SER A 156 2.35 13.53 -9.52
N VAL A 157 1.98 14.25 -8.46
CA VAL A 157 1.46 13.68 -7.21
C VAL A 157 0.19 14.43 -6.80
N LYS A 158 -0.92 13.71 -6.66
CA LYS A 158 -2.23 14.26 -6.28
C LYS A 158 -2.78 13.56 -5.06
N SER A 159 -3.48 14.27 -4.18
CA SER A 159 -4.24 13.73 -3.06
C SER A 159 -5.74 13.83 -3.34
N VAL A 160 -6.48 12.74 -3.16
CA VAL A 160 -7.90 12.67 -3.49
C VAL A 160 -8.66 11.87 -2.43
N GLY A 161 -9.96 12.13 -2.32
CA GLY A 161 -10.85 11.44 -1.40
C GLY A 161 -10.74 11.97 0.03
N GLY A 162 -11.49 11.35 0.95
CA GLY A 162 -11.55 11.79 2.35
C GLY A 162 -12.10 10.74 3.29
N THR A 163 -12.63 9.62 2.77
CA THR A 163 -13.10 8.53 3.63
C THR A 163 -11.96 7.58 4.02
N TYR A 164 -12.17 6.81 5.07
CA TYR A 164 -11.17 5.86 5.60
C TYR A 164 -11.83 4.53 5.96
N LYS A 165 -12.60 3.98 5.01
CA LYS A 165 -13.22 2.66 5.17
C LYS A 165 -12.18 1.56 5.12
N SER A 166 -12.44 0.46 5.81
CA SER A 166 -11.51 -0.67 5.85
C SER A 166 -11.31 -1.32 4.47
N VAL A 167 -10.06 -1.64 4.15
CA VAL A 167 -9.70 -2.46 2.97
C VAL A 167 -9.66 -3.96 3.28
N ASN A 168 -10.29 -4.38 4.38
CA ASN A 168 -10.47 -5.80 4.67
C ASN A 168 -11.24 -6.49 3.53
N PRO A 169 -10.88 -7.71 3.13
CA PRO A 169 -11.56 -8.44 2.06
C PRO A 169 -13.07 -8.50 2.17
N ILE A 170 -13.62 -8.61 3.39
CA ILE A 170 -15.08 -8.64 3.64
C ILE A 170 -15.77 -7.33 3.17
N ILE A 171 -15.09 -6.19 3.31
CA ILE A 171 -15.64 -4.89 2.91
C ILE A 171 -15.36 -4.60 1.44
N LEU A 172 -14.16 -4.94 0.95
CA LEU A 172 -13.78 -4.80 -0.45
C LEU A 172 -14.69 -5.59 -1.41
N ASN A 173 -15.31 -6.66 -0.93
CA ASN A 173 -16.23 -7.47 -1.74
C ASN A 173 -17.55 -6.75 -2.03
N ASP A 174 -17.95 -5.84 -1.15
CA ASP A 174 -19.31 -5.27 -1.19
C ASP A 174 -19.34 -3.79 -1.56
N LEU A 175 -18.23 -3.07 -1.34
CA LEU A 175 -18.18 -1.62 -1.49
C LEU A 175 -16.96 -1.16 -2.30
N PRO A 176 -17.11 -0.15 -3.18
CA PRO A 176 -16.01 0.40 -3.97
C PRO A 176 -15.14 1.36 -3.14
N VAL A 177 -14.65 0.89 -1.97
CA VAL A 177 -13.97 1.74 -0.98
C VAL A 177 -12.66 2.34 -1.50
N LEU A 178 -11.96 1.69 -2.43
CA LEU A 178 -10.68 2.18 -2.94
C LEU A 178 -10.81 3.54 -3.66
N GLN A 179 -11.95 3.80 -4.32
CA GLN A 179 -12.19 5.08 -5.00
C GLN A 179 -12.81 6.15 -4.10
N GLN A 180 -13.28 5.78 -2.90
CA GLN A 180 -13.85 6.70 -1.92
C GLN A 180 -12.80 7.13 -0.88
N ASN A 181 -11.91 6.22 -0.51
CA ASN A 181 -10.90 6.45 0.50
C ASN A 181 -9.87 7.51 0.08
N TYR A 182 -9.34 8.20 1.11
CA TYR A 182 -8.17 9.05 0.93
C TYR A 182 -7.05 8.26 0.25
N ARG A 183 -6.50 8.84 -0.81
CA ARG A 183 -5.44 8.22 -1.59
C ARG A 183 -4.49 9.25 -2.18
N LYS A 184 -3.25 8.87 -2.36
CA LYS A 184 -2.29 9.61 -3.17
C LYS A 184 -2.09 8.90 -4.50
N ILE A 185 -2.21 9.67 -5.57
CA ILE A 185 -2.04 9.23 -6.94
C ILE A 185 -0.69 9.75 -7.41
N ILE A 186 0.19 8.86 -7.80
CA ILE A 186 1.51 9.14 -8.36
C ILE A 186 1.46 8.75 -9.82
N GLU A 187 1.54 9.71 -10.70
CA GLU A 187 1.66 9.49 -12.14
C GLU A 187 3.14 9.54 -12.52
N PHE A 188 3.63 8.53 -13.21
CA PHE A 188 5.00 8.47 -13.71
C PHE A 188 5.07 8.94 -15.16
N GLU A 189 6.24 9.42 -15.60
CA GLU A 189 6.46 9.93 -16.96
C GLU A 189 6.17 8.91 -18.06
N ASN A 190 6.33 7.64 -17.75
CA ASN A 190 5.99 6.53 -18.65
C ASN A 190 4.50 6.14 -18.64
N GLY A 191 3.63 6.92 -18.04
CA GLY A 191 2.18 6.70 -18.03
C GLY A 191 1.68 5.63 -17.05
N ILE A 192 2.54 4.91 -16.35
CA ILE A 192 2.12 4.02 -15.25
C ILE A 192 1.65 4.89 -14.08
N ILE A 193 0.58 4.48 -13.41
CA ILE A 193 0.02 5.22 -12.28
C ILE A 193 0.02 4.30 -11.06
N MET A 194 0.61 4.80 -9.96
CA MET A 194 0.55 4.15 -8.65
C MET A 194 -0.41 4.92 -7.74
N VAL A 195 -1.34 4.21 -7.14
CA VAL A 195 -2.31 4.79 -6.19
C VAL A 195 -2.09 4.16 -4.83
N ALA A 196 -1.64 4.95 -3.88
CA ALA A 196 -1.50 4.54 -2.48
C ALA A 196 -2.77 4.93 -1.72
N VAL A 197 -3.57 3.94 -1.34
CA VAL A 197 -4.89 4.10 -0.73
C VAL A 197 -4.79 3.88 0.77
N GLY A 198 -5.17 4.89 1.54
CA GLY A 198 -5.37 4.79 2.98
C GLY A 198 -6.67 4.06 3.32
N ALA A 199 -6.75 3.54 4.54
CA ALA A 199 -7.93 2.87 5.05
C ALA A 199 -8.14 3.20 6.54
N THR A 200 -9.01 2.48 7.21
CA THR A 200 -9.25 2.68 8.64
C THR A 200 -7.94 2.69 9.42
N CYS A 201 -7.74 3.74 10.17
CA CYS A 201 -6.53 4.04 10.94
C CYS A 201 -5.29 4.47 10.12
N VAL A 202 -5.30 4.44 8.79
CA VAL A 202 -4.25 5.06 7.97
C VAL A 202 -4.60 6.50 7.68
N GLY A 203 -4.28 7.38 8.61
CA GLY A 203 -4.57 8.81 8.49
C GLY A 203 -3.70 9.53 7.47
N SER A 204 -2.59 8.92 7.03
CA SER A 204 -1.71 9.54 6.04
C SER A 204 -0.91 8.52 5.21
N VAL A 205 -0.63 8.92 3.99
CA VAL A 205 0.37 8.34 3.11
C VAL A 205 1.50 9.36 2.99
N ASN A 206 2.67 9.05 3.52
CA ASN A 206 3.82 9.94 3.53
C ASN A 206 4.74 9.57 2.37
N LEU A 207 4.79 10.43 1.35
CA LEU A 207 5.67 10.24 0.21
C LEU A 207 6.93 11.08 0.37
N SER A 208 8.08 10.51 0.03
CA SER A 208 9.40 11.17 -0.03
C SER A 208 9.69 11.75 -1.42
N VAL A 209 8.82 11.48 -2.39
CA VAL A 209 8.96 11.93 -3.79
C VAL A 209 7.98 13.05 -4.13
N LYS A 210 8.39 13.89 -5.11
CA LYS A 210 7.63 15.01 -5.66
C LYS A 210 7.75 15.00 -7.19
N PRO A 211 6.95 15.79 -7.92
CA PRO A 211 7.12 15.96 -9.36
C PRO A 211 8.57 16.26 -9.73
N GLY A 212 9.10 15.59 -10.74
CA GLY A 212 10.50 15.65 -11.18
C GLY A 212 11.46 14.70 -10.43
N SER A 213 11.06 14.03 -9.35
CA SER A 213 11.90 13.05 -8.67
C SER A 213 12.20 11.86 -9.59
N LYS A 214 13.48 11.53 -9.76
CA LYS A 214 13.94 10.30 -10.44
C LYS A 214 14.00 9.18 -9.43
N VAL A 215 13.48 8.02 -9.80
CA VAL A 215 13.44 6.81 -8.95
C VAL A 215 13.92 5.60 -9.74
N LYS A 216 14.54 4.65 -9.05
CA LYS A 216 14.98 3.36 -9.58
C LYS A 216 14.07 2.24 -9.06
N HIS A 217 14.15 1.06 -9.64
CA HIS A 217 13.51 -0.14 -9.11
C HIS A 217 13.85 -0.34 -7.63
N GLY A 218 12.83 -0.50 -6.80
CA GLY A 218 12.98 -0.76 -5.37
C GLY A 218 13.35 0.44 -4.52
N ASP A 219 13.52 1.65 -5.08
CA ASP A 219 13.75 2.85 -4.27
C ASP A 219 12.57 3.08 -3.31
N ASP A 220 12.89 3.41 -2.07
CA ASP A 220 11.91 3.78 -1.07
C ASP A 220 11.32 5.16 -1.37
N ILE A 221 10.06 5.19 -1.72
CA ILE A 221 9.34 6.41 -2.12
C ILE A 221 8.31 6.88 -1.10
N GLY A 222 8.20 6.20 0.04
CA GLY A 222 7.30 6.60 1.11
C GLY A 222 6.85 5.48 2.03
N ALA A 223 5.89 5.82 2.89
CA ALA A 223 5.32 4.88 3.84
C ALA A 223 3.86 5.21 4.17
N PHE A 224 3.11 4.19 4.57
CA PHE A 224 1.83 4.36 5.23
C PHE A 224 2.02 4.58 6.73
N SER A 225 1.22 5.46 7.31
CA SER A 225 1.04 5.55 8.76
C SER A 225 0.22 4.36 9.28
N PHE A 226 0.18 4.20 10.60
CA PHE A 226 -0.48 3.09 11.29
C PHE A 226 -1.92 2.85 10.79
N GLY A 227 -2.21 1.61 10.34
CA GLY A 227 -3.54 1.13 9.94
C GLY A 227 -3.53 0.19 8.73
N GLY A 228 -4.67 0.01 8.07
CA GLY A 228 -4.78 -0.78 6.83
C GLY A 228 -4.38 0.02 5.60
N SER A 229 -3.85 -0.62 4.57
CA SER A 229 -3.41 0.06 3.35
C SER A 229 -3.52 -0.82 2.10
N CYS A 230 -3.57 -0.16 0.96
CA CYS A 230 -3.59 -0.81 -0.33
C CYS A 230 -2.83 0.04 -1.36
N ILE A 231 -2.05 -0.60 -2.22
CA ILE A 231 -1.45 0.02 -3.39
C ILE A 231 -2.14 -0.55 -4.63
N VAL A 232 -2.41 0.29 -5.61
CA VAL A 232 -2.91 -0.13 -6.92
C VAL A 232 -1.98 0.40 -7.99
N LEU A 233 -1.50 -0.47 -8.88
CA LEU A 233 -0.81 -0.07 -10.11
C LEU A 233 -1.78 -0.17 -11.28
N VAL A 234 -1.86 0.90 -12.05
CA VAL A 234 -2.56 0.97 -13.34
C VAL A 234 -1.48 0.97 -14.41
N VAL A 235 -1.42 -0.11 -15.19
CA VAL A 235 -0.39 -0.35 -16.20
C VAL A 235 -1.04 -0.30 -17.58
N PRO A 236 -0.90 0.82 -18.33
CA PRO A 236 -1.54 1.01 -19.64
C PRO A 236 -0.77 0.35 -20.80
N TYR A 237 0.00 -0.67 -20.49
CA TYR A 237 0.82 -1.42 -21.43
C TYR A 237 0.32 -2.85 -21.63
N LYS A 238 0.66 -3.44 -22.75
CA LYS A 238 0.47 -4.87 -22.96
C LYS A 238 1.46 -5.65 -22.08
N ILE A 239 0.94 -6.60 -21.33
CA ILE A 239 1.76 -7.47 -20.48
C ILE A 239 2.30 -8.62 -21.34
N LYS A 240 3.61 -8.81 -21.31
CA LYS A 240 4.32 -9.91 -21.97
C LYS A 240 4.37 -11.14 -21.05
N ASP A 241 4.91 -10.96 -19.85
CA ASP A 241 5.02 -12.01 -18.84
C ASP A 241 4.44 -11.51 -17.52
N VAL A 242 3.88 -12.40 -16.71
CA VAL A 242 3.34 -12.07 -15.39
C VAL A 242 3.74 -13.13 -14.37
N ASN A 243 4.01 -12.70 -13.15
CA ASN A 243 4.29 -13.59 -12.04
C ASN A 243 3.14 -14.59 -11.84
N LYS A 244 3.46 -15.86 -11.86
CA LYS A 244 2.49 -16.96 -11.72
C LYS A 244 1.70 -16.94 -10.41
N LYS A 245 2.19 -16.26 -9.38
CA LYS A 245 1.44 -16.01 -8.13
C LYS A 245 0.28 -15.03 -8.31
N LEU A 246 0.34 -14.14 -9.32
CA LEU A 246 -0.65 -13.10 -9.55
C LEU A 246 -1.82 -13.62 -10.39
N SER A 247 -2.84 -14.04 -9.71
CA SER A 247 -4.12 -14.47 -10.28
C SER A 247 -5.26 -13.60 -9.75
N THR A 248 -6.50 -14.02 -9.93
CA THR A 248 -7.67 -13.40 -9.31
C THR A 248 -7.71 -13.57 -7.79
N ASN A 249 -7.02 -14.59 -7.26
CA ASN A 249 -6.87 -14.82 -5.83
C ASN A 249 -5.62 -14.13 -5.29
N GLU A 250 -5.74 -13.54 -4.09
CA GLU A 250 -4.61 -12.90 -3.41
C GLU A 250 -3.53 -13.89 -3.01
N LYS A 251 -2.28 -13.59 -3.34
CA LYS A 251 -1.10 -14.35 -2.91
C LYS A 251 -0.08 -13.40 -2.29
N LEU A 252 0.64 -13.89 -1.27
CA LEU A 252 1.71 -13.12 -0.64
C LEU A 252 2.90 -12.99 -1.59
N ILE A 253 3.37 -11.76 -1.75
CA ILE A 253 4.60 -11.41 -2.47
C ILE A 253 5.47 -10.48 -1.63
N SER A 254 6.77 -10.51 -1.89
CA SER A 254 7.76 -9.70 -1.20
C SER A 254 8.00 -8.36 -1.92
N PRO A 255 8.51 -7.33 -1.23
CA PRO A 255 8.98 -6.12 -1.89
C PRO A 255 10.06 -6.48 -2.92
N GLY A 256 10.07 -5.80 -4.07
CA GLY A 256 11.04 -6.07 -5.13
C GLY A 256 10.83 -7.37 -5.91
N GLU A 257 9.88 -8.24 -5.54
CA GLU A 257 9.58 -9.45 -6.30
C GLU A 257 9.02 -9.10 -7.70
N PHE A 258 9.38 -9.88 -8.73
CA PHE A 258 8.89 -9.69 -10.09
C PHE A 258 7.36 -9.66 -10.16
N ILE A 259 6.79 -8.68 -10.84
CA ILE A 259 5.35 -8.55 -11.12
C ILE A 259 5.04 -8.96 -12.56
N CYS A 260 5.60 -8.23 -13.51
CA CYS A 260 5.40 -8.47 -14.93
C CYS A 260 6.49 -7.80 -15.76
N SER A 261 6.60 -8.23 -17.02
CA SER A 261 7.25 -7.44 -18.07
C SER A 261 6.18 -6.85 -19.01
N ILE A 262 6.49 -5.66 -19.52
CA ILE A 262 5.60 -4.92 -20.41
C ILE A 262 6.23 -4.83 -21.81
N THR A 263 5.38 -4.63 -22.82
CA THR A 263 5.82 -4.26 -24.18
C THR A 263 5.42 -2.81 -24.43
N ASN A 264 6.32 -2.07 -25.03
CA ASN A 264 6.04 -0.75 -25.57
C ASN A 264 5.05 -0.84 -26.73
#